data_7be86f4663eb641f1e8ab8d9aec52d7f
#
_entry.id   7be86f4663eb641f1e8ab8d9aec52d7f
#
_cell.length_a   1.000
_cell.length_b   1.000
_cell.length_c   1.000
_cell.angle_alpha   90.00
_cell.angle_beta   90.00
_cell.angle_gamma   90.00
#
_symmetry.space_group_name_H-M   'P 1'
#
loop_
_entity.id
_entity.type
_entity.pdbx_description
1 polymer ?
#
loop_
_entity_poly.entity_id
_entity_poly.type
_entity_poly.pdbx_seq_one_letter_code
_entity_poly.pdbx_strand_id
1 'polypeptide(L)'
;MITVALAKGTLLAPALELFRRAGYAKNGISAESRRLVFTDENRGVTFLIVRPTDIPTYVEYGAADAGVVGKDVLLEQEKDVYEPLDLKIGGCRISVAALRGCEQRDRLSAKVRVATKYPHITERYFNQKGVPVEIIKLYGSIELAPMVGLADRIVDLVSTGKTLKAHDLVEVDVIARSTARLIVNRASLKMKHGSLTDLIERLKRGRPRRAR
;
A
#
# COMPACT_ATOMS: atom_id res chain seq x y z
N MET A 1 -24.43 -9.58 5.18
CA MET A 1 -23.34 -9.83 4.23
C MET A 1 -22.43 -8.60 4.16
N ILE A 2 -21.12 -8.79 4.17
CA ILE A 2 -20.12 -7.72 4.06
C ILE A 2 -19.34 -7.85 2.76
N THR A 3 -18.96 -6.72 2.16
CA THR A 3 -18.15 -6.66 0.94
C THR A 3 -16.75 -6.16 1.30
N VAL A 4 -15.71 -6.92 0.89
CA VAL A 4 -14.30 -6.64 1.22
C VAL A 4 -13.48 -6.48 -0.06
N ALA A 5 -12.86 -5.31 -0.25
CA ALA A 5 -11.94 -5.08 -1.35
C ALA A 5 -10.52 -5.57 -1.02
N LEU A 6 -9.94 -6.41 -1.87
CA LEU A 6 -8.58 -6.95 -1.74
C LEU A 6 -7.68 -6.49 -2.89
N ALA A 7 -6.44 -6.16 -2.55
CA ALA A 7 -5.44 -5.69 -3.51
C ALA A 7 -5.00 -6.82 -4.46
N LYS A 8 -5.17 -6.62 -5.77
CA LYS A 8 -4.54 -7.47 -6.80
C LYS A 8 -3.01 -7.36 -6.71
N GLY A 9 -2.31 -8.47 -6.92
CA GLY A 9 -0.85 -8.52 -6.89
C GLY A 9 -0.28 -9.19 -5.64
N THR A 10 0.91 -8.78 -5.21
CA THR A 10 1.68 -9.45 -4.14
C THR A 10 0.98 -9.52 -2.79
N LEU A 11 0.05 -8.62 -2.52
CA LEU A 11 -0.67 -8.57 -1.24
C LEU A 11 -1.88 -9.51 -1.22
N LEU A 12 -2.37 -9.99 -2.37
CA LEU A 12 -3.59 -10.79 -2.44
C LEU A 12 -3.47 -12.11 -1.69
N ALA A 13 -2.42 -12.89 -1.98
CA ALA A 13 -2.26 -14.22 -1.37
C ALA A 13 -2.09 -14.15 0.16
N PRO A 14 -1.24 -13.26 0.73
CA PRO A 14 -1.15 -13.08 2.17
C PRO A 14 -2.46 -12.61 2.82
N ALA A 15 -3.21 -11.74 2.15
CA ALA A 15 -4.51 -11.27 2.64
C ALA A 15 -5.53 -12.41 2.68
N LEU A 16 -5.67 -13.17 1.59
CA LEU A 16 -6.57 -14.33 1.52
C LEU A 16 -6.25 -15.38 2.58
N GLU A 17 -4.96 -15.65 2.84
CA GLU A 17 -4.55 -16.57 3.89
C GLU A 17 -4.99 -16.07 5.27
N LEU A 18 -4.87 -14.77 5.53
CA LEU A 18 -5.33 -14.16 6.77
C LEU A 18 -6.86 -14.28 6.92
N PHE A 19 -7.63 -14.00 5.86
CA PHE A 19 -9.08 -14.18 5.85
C PHE A 19 -9.50 -15.64 6.00
N ARG A 20 -8.73 -16.59 5.45
CA ARG A 20 -8.96 -18.01 5.64
C ARG A 20 -8.80 -18.43 7.10
N ARG A 21 -7.73 -18.01 7.75
CA ARG A 21 -7.49 -18.24 9.19
C ARG A 21 -8.58 -17.61 10.06
N ALA A 22 -9.08 -16.45 9.63
CA ALA A 22 -10.20 -15.79 10.31
C ALA A 22 -11.58 -16.44 10.04
N GLY A 23 -11.63 -17.46 9.16
CA GLY A 23 -12.87 -18.18 8.85
C GLY A 23 -13.73 -17.54 7.76
N TYR A 24 -13.26 -16.50 7.04
CA TYR A 24 -14.02 -15.77 6.02
C TYR A 24 -13.76 -16.19 4.58
N ALA A 25 -12.68 -16.89 4.27
CA ALA A 25 -12.38 -17.33 2.92
C ALA A 25 -12.26 -18.85 2.84
N LYS A 26 -12.80 -19.44 1.76
CA LYS A 26 -12.56 -20.83 1.35
C LYS A 26 -11.41 -20.92 0.35
N ASN A 27 -10.95 -22.14 0.08
CA ASN A 27 -10.07 -22.41 -1.06
C ASN A 27 -10.82 -22.12 -2.37
N GLY A 28 -10.11 -21.58 -3.38
CA GLY A 28 -10.68 -21.32 -4.70
C GLY A 28 -10.60 -19.88 -5.19
N ILE A 29 -10.25 -18.93 -4.32
CA ILE A 29 -9.88 -17.57 -4.77
C ILE A 29 -8.40 -17.62 -5.13
N SER A 30 -8.08 -17.54 -6.43
CA SER A 30 -6.71 -17.54 -6.95
C SER A 30 -6.35 -16.15 -7.50
N ALA A 31 -5.09 -15.77 -7.31
CA ALA A 31 -4.52 -14.55 -7.92
C ALA A 31 -4.48 -14.62 -9.46
N GLU A 32 -4.52 -15.84 -10.01
CA GLU A 32 -4.51 -16.10 -11.46
C GLU A 32 -5.92 -16.02 -12.07
N SER A 33 -6.97 -16.00 -11.24
CA SER A 33 -8.35 -15.91 -11.72
C SER A 33 -8.61 -14.57 -12.41
N ARG A 34 -9.31 -14.61 -13.56
CA ARG A 34 -9.85 -13.43 -14.21
C ARG A 34 -11.12 -12.90 -13.52
N ARG A 35 -11.71 -13.68 -12.63
CA ARG A 35 -12.88 -13.24 -11.86
C ARG A 35 -12.45 -12.19 -10.83
N LEU A 36 -13.23 -11.11 -10.76
CA LEU A 36 -12.97 -9.99 -9.86
C LEU A 36 -13.89 -9.99 -8.63
N VAL A 37 -14.94 -10.83 -8.64
CA VAL A 37 -15.93 -10.91 -7.57
C VAL A 37 -16.08 -12.38 -7.14
N PHE A 38 -15.98 -12.61 -5.82
CA PHE A 38 -16.13 -13.93 -5.21
C PHE A 38 -17.04 -13.82 -4.00
N THR A 39 -18.19 -14.48 -4.05
CA THR A 39 -19.17 -14.51 -2.95
C THR A 39 -19.15 -15.85 -2.23
N ASP A 40 -19.13 -15.82 -0.90
CA ASP A 40 -19.37 -16.96 -0.01
C ASP A 40 -20.59 -16.64 0.84
N GLU A 41 -21.75 -17.08 0.41
CA GLU A 41 -23.03 -16.85 1.08
C GLU A 41 -23.06 -17.46 2.48
N ASN A 42 -22.48 -18.67 2.65
CA ASN A 42 -22.44 -19.36 3.94
C ASN A 42 -21.65 -18.61 5.00
N ARG A 43 -20.71 -17.74 4.58
CA ARG A 43 -19.87 -16.91 5.45
C ARG A 43 -20.30 -15.43 5.44
N GLY A 44 -21.30 -15.09 4.63
CA GLY A 44 -21.83 -13.75 4.54
C GLY A 44 -20.80 -12.72 4.03
N VAL A 45 -19.89 -13.12 3.12
CA VAL A 45 -18.82 -12.24 2.61
C VAL A 45 -18.73 -12.27 1.08
N THR A 46 -18.50 -11.10 0.49
CA THR A 46 -18.13 -10.92 -0.92
C THR A 46 -16.75 -10.28 -1.00
N PHE A 47 -15.84 -10.85 -1.78
CA PHE A 47 -14.53 -10.27 -2.06
C PHE A 47 -14.53 -9.61 -3.44
N LEU A 48 -14.02 -8.38 -3.50
CA LEU A 48 -13.74 -7.63 -4.73
C LEU A 48 -12.22 -7.58 -4.92
N ILE A 49 -11.72 -8.03 -6.07
CA ILE A 49 -10.28 -7.99 -6.39
C ILE A 49 -10.02 -6.79 -7.29
N VAL A 50 -9.43 -5.75 -6.76
CA VAL A 50 -9.22 -4.46 -7.44
C VAL A 50 -7.76 -4.01 -7.34
N ARG A 51 -7.39 -2.96 -8.09
CA ARG A 51 -6.04 -2.38 -7.97
C ARG A 51 -5.83 -1.80 -6.57
N PRO A 52 -4.63 -1.91 -5.99
CA PRO A 52 -4.34 -1.38 -4.65
C PRO A 52 -4.74 0.10 -4.48
N THR A 53 -4.45 0.92 -5.49
CA THR A 53 -4.75 2.37 -5.49
C THR A 53 -6.24 2.69 -5.49
N ASP A 54 -7.09 1.76 -5.91
CA ASP A 54 -8.52 2.00 -6.03
C ASP A 54 -9.29 1.60 -4.76
N ILE A 55 -8.69 0.74 -3.92
CA ILE A 55 -9.34 0.21 -2.70
C ILE A 55 -9.87 1.31 -1.78
N PRO A 56 -9.08 2.37 -1.44
CA PRO A 56 -9.59 3.41 -0.56
C PRO A 56 -10.84 4.09 -1.12
N THR A 57 -10.91 4.30 -2.43
CA THR A 57 -12.08 4.88 -3.10
C THR A 57 -13.29 3.94 -3.01
N TYR A 58 -13.11 2.62 -3.29
CA TYR A 58 -14.22 1.65 -3.14
C TYR A 58 -14.79 1.62 -1.73
N VAL A 59 -13.91 1.76 -0.72
CA VAL A 59 -14.33 1.79 0.69
C VAL A 59 -14.95 3.13 1.06
N GLU A 60 -14.34 4.24 0.68
CA GLU A 60 -14.85 5.59 0.98
C GLU A 60 -16.27 5.79 0.46
N TYR A 61 -16.54 5.37 -0.79
CA TYR A 61 -17.87 5.48 -1.41
C TYR A 61 -18.85 4.36 -1.02
N GLY A 62 -18.46 3.43 -0.16
CA GLY A 62 -19.33 2.36 0.33
C GLY A 62 -19.62 1.23 -0.66
N ALA A 63 -18.93 1.19 -1.81
CA ALA A 63 -18.98 0.05 -2.75
C ALA A 63 -18.36 -1.21 -2.11
N ALA A 64 -17.43 -1.03 -1.17
CA ALA A 64 -16.97 -2.05 -0.26
C ALA A 64 -17.13 -1.57 1.19
N ASP A 65 -17.56 -2.47 2.08
CA ASP A 65 -17.67 -2.18 3.52
C ASP A 65 -16.30 -2.08 4.19
N ALA A 66 -15.35 -2.88 3.71
CA ALA A 66 -13.97 -2.90 4.19
C ALA A 66 -12.99 -3.14 3.04
N GLY A 67 -11.70 -2.90 3.28
CA GLY A 67 -10.66 -3.16 2.30
C GLY A 67 -9.31 -3.47 2.93
N VAL A 68 -8.45 -4.17 2.19
CA VAL A 68 -7.06 -4.43 2.57
C VAL A 68 -6.13 -3.72 1.60
N VAL A 69 -5.36 -2.77 2.12
CA VAL A 69 -4.51 -1.88 1.32
C VAL A 69 -3.21 -1.57 2.06
N GLY A 70 -2.14 -1.25 1.35
CA GLY A 70 -0.88 -0.80 1.95
C GLY A 70 -1.02 0.57 2.61
N LYS A 71 -0.30 0.79 3.72
CA LYS A 71 -0.26 2.09 4.41
C LYS A 71 0.29 3.21 3.51
N ASP A 72 1.16 2.86 2.56
CA ASP A 72 1.69 3.76 1.52
C ASP A 72 0.57 4.42 0.70
N VAL A 73 -0.42 3.64 0.26
CA VAL A 73 -1.57 4.16 -0.51
C VAL A 73 -2.43 5.09 0.34
N LEU A 74 -2.63 4.74 1.63
CA LEU A 74 -3.41 5.58 2.55
C LEU A 74 -2.71 6.91 2.84
N LEU A 75 -1.38 6.88 3.01
CA LEU A 75 -0.57 8.09 3.22
C LEU A 75 -0.55 9.00 1.98
N GLU A 76 -0.61 8.41 0.79
CA GLU A 76 -0.59 9.14 -0.47
C GLU A 76 -1.95 9.78 -0.78
N GLN A 77 -3.06 9.08 -0.50
CA GLN A 77 -4.39 9.50 -0.96
C GLN A 77 -5.21 10.25 0.09
N GLU A 78 -4.90 10.09 1.38
CA GLU A 78 -5.56 10.75 2.52
C GLU A 78 -7.10 10.64 2.50
N LYS A 79 -7.63 9.48 2.08
CA LYS A 79 -9.06 9.22 1.98
C LYS A 79 -9.76 9.13 3.34
N ASP A 80 -11.05 9.54 3.40
CA ASP A 80 -11.84 9.48 4.62
C ASP A 80 -12.38 8.08 4.92
N VAL A 81 -11.49 7.23 5.41
CA VAL A 81 -11.79 5.85 5.81
C VAL A 81 -11.32 5.61 7.26
N TYR A 82 -11.98 4.68 7.95
CA TYR A 82 -11.52 4.23 9.25
C TYR A 82 -10.44 3.15 9.09
N GLU A 83 -9.32 3.25 9.83
CA GLU A 83 -8.19 2.31 9.80
C GLU A 83 -8.09 1.56 11.14
N PRO A 84 -8.89 0.52 11.41
CA PRO A 84 -8.94 -0.14 12.71
C PRO A 84 -7.78 -1.10 12.98
N LEU A 85 -7.10 -1.64 11.94
CA LEU A 85 -6.16 -2.74 12.16
C LEU A 85 -4.96 -2.71 11.22
N ASP A 86 -3.75 -2.80 11.81
CA ASP A 86 -2.52 -3.18 11.12
C ASP A 86 -2.49 -4.71 11.00
N LEU A 87 -2.53 -5.22 9.77
CA LEU A 87 -2.54 -6.66 9.47
C LEU A 87 -1.16 -7.31 9.55
N LYS A 88 -0.08 -6.50 9.61
CA LYS A 88 1.33 -6.93 9.73
C LYS A 88 1.80 -7.89 8.63
N ILE A 89 1.22 -7.78 7.45
CA ILE A 89 1.62 -8.48 6.23
C ILE A 89 2.07 -7.46 5.17
N GLY A 90 2.82 -7.89 4.16
CA GLY A 90 3.27 -7.05 3.05
C GLY A 90 4.20 -5.91 3.48
N GLY A 91 5.08 -6.16 4.46
CA GLY A 91 6.00 -5.15 4.98
C GLY A 91 6.96 -4.62 3.92
N CYS A 92 7.02 -3.27 3.79
CA CYS A 92 7.96 -2.55 2.94
C CYS A 92 8.26 -1.17 3.58
N ARG A 93 9.09 -0.38 2.90
CA ARG A 93 9.38 1.00 3.28
C ARG A 93 9.30 1.91 2.07
N ILE A 94 8.86 3.13 2.27
CA ILE A 94 8.94 4.21 1.29
C ILE A 94 10.29 4.87 1.49
N SER A 95 11.13 4.85 0.47
CA SER A 95 12.51 5.31 0.59
C SER A 95 12.90 6.26 -0.52
N VAL A 96 13.78 7.20 -0.19
CA VAL A 96 14.52 8.01 -1.16
C VAL A 96 15.72 7.21 -1.61
N ALA A 97 15.94 7.10 -2.91
CA ALA A 97 17.13 6.47 -3.48
C ALA A 97 17.76 7.33 -4.58
N ALA A 98 19.06 7.14 -4.80
CA ALA A 98 19.86 7.83 -5.81
C ALA A 98 20.79 6.84 -6.51
N LEU A 99 21.35 7.24 -7.65
CA LEU A 99 22.48 6.53 -8.24
C LEU A 99 23.68 6.53 -7.29
N ARG A 100 24.38 5.42 -7.23
CA ARG A 100 25.62 5.29 -6.46
C ARG A 100 26.62 6.40 -6.85
N GLY A 101 27.21 7.05 -5.83
CA GLY A 101 28.12 8.17 -6.00
C GLY A 101 27.42 9.53 -6.25
N CYS A 102 26.07 9.55 -6.30
CA CYS A 102 25.28 10.76 -6.47
C CYS A 102 24.46 11.13 -5.23
N GLU A 103 24.70 10.48 -4.09
CA GLU A 103 23.89 10.60 -2.86
C GLU A 103 23.86 12.03 -2.26
N GLN A 104 24.87 12.83 -2.55
CA GLN A 104 25.02 14.18 -1.99
C GLN A 104 24.80 15.32 -3.00
N ARG A 105 24.34 15.03 -4.22
CA ARG A 105 24.15 16.05 -5.26
C ARG A 105 23.16 17.17 -4.91
N ASP A 106 22.26 16.92 -3.94
CA ASP A 106 21.25 17.92 -3.50
C ASP A 106 21.87 19.21 -2.92
N ARG A 107 23.12 19.15 -2.45
CA ARG A 107 23.80 20.32 -1.83
C ARG A 107 24.22 21.38 -2.84
N LEU A 108 24.20 21.06 -4.13
CA LEU A 108 24.69 21.92 -5.21
C LEU A 108 23.58 22.43 -6.15
N SER A 109 22.37 21.85 -6.06
CA SER A 109 21.26 22.16 -6.95
C SER A 109 20.24 23.07 -6.27
N ALA A 110 19.77 24.10 -6.97
CA ALA A 110 18.70 24.98 -6.49
C ALA A 110 17.36 24.23 -6.31
N LYS A 111 17.18 23.11 -6.98
CA LYS A 111 15.96 22.30 -6.96
C LYS A 111 16.29 20.84 -7.33
N VAL A 112 15.82 19.89 -6.52
CA VAL A 112 16.04 18.45 -6.73
C VAL A 112 14.89 17.85 -7.53
N ARG A 113 15.17 17.15 -8.63
CA ARG A 113 14.16 16.43 -9.42
C ARG A 113 13.96 15.03 -8.85
N VAL A 114 12.72 14.71 -8.50
CA VAL A 114 12.37 13.42 -7.86
C VAL A 114 11.29 12.70 -8.66
N ALA A 115 11.62 11.54 -9.20
CA ALA A 115 10.63 10.67 -9.87
C ALA A 115 9.96 9.75 -8.84
N THR A 116 8.61 9.66 -8.90
CA THR A 116 7.84 8.92 -7.89
C THR A 116 6.43 8.56 -8.35
N LYS A 117 5.87 7.51 -7.75
CA LYS A 117 4.42 7.21 -7.74
C LYS A 117 3.67 7.90 -6.60
N TYR A 118 4.40 8.49 -5.64
CA TYR A 118 3.91 9.02 -4.37
C TYR A 118 4.20 10.52 -4.26
N PRO A 119 3.58 11.36 -5.12
CA PRO A 119 3.85 12.80 -5.13
C PRO A 119 3.57 13.48 -3.79
N HIS A 120 2.44 13.19 -3.12
CA HIS A 120 2.08 13.85 -1.86
C HIS A 120 3.04 13.48 -0.72
N ILE A 121 3.39 12.21 -0.59
CA ILE A 121 4.37 11.73 0.40
C ILE A 121 5.73 12.38 0.14
N THR A 122 6.14 12.44 -1.12
CA THR A 122 7.43 13.00 -1.54
C THR A 122 7.49 14.50 -1.23
N GLU A 123 6.48 15.26 -1.64
CA GLU A 123 6.41 16.70 -1.40
C GLU A 123 6.47 17.02 0.08
N ARG A 124 5.67 16.32 0.89
CA ARG A 124 5.66 16.50 2.35
C ARG A 124 7.02 16.23 2.98
N TYR A 125 7.69 15.15 2.56
CA TYR A 125 9.00 14.78 3.08
C TYR A 125 10.06 15.83 2.77
N PHE A 126 10.17 16.30 1.52
CA PHE A 126 11.16 17.29 1.13
C PHE A 126 10.86 18.68 1.71
N ASN A 127 9.59 19.07 1.81
CA ASN A 127 9.16 20.30 2.48
C ASN A 127 9.57 20.31 3.96
N GLN A 128 9.41 19.18 4.68
CA GLN A 128 9.85 19.07 6.08
C GLN A 128 11.37 19.20 6.24
N LYS A 129 12.12 18.86 5.20
CA LYS A 129 13.60 19.02 5.18
C LYS A 129 14.06 20.39 4.65
N GLY A 130 13.15 21.24 4.22
CA GLY A 130 13.47 22.54 3.63
C GLY A 130 14.19 22.45 2.28
N VAL A 131 14.02 21.34 1.56
CA VAL A 131 14.66 21.08 0.26
C VAL A 131 13.66 21.35 -0.86
N PRO A 132 13.89 22.33 -1.76
CA PRO A 132 13.04 22.55 -2.92
C PRO A 132 13.06 21.34 -3.86
N VAL A 133 11.89 20.85 -4.26
CA VAL A 133 11.77 19.67 -5.09
C VAL A 133 10.91 19.92 -6.32
N GLU A 134 11.29 19.29 -7.44
CA GLU A 134 10.46 19.13 -8.64
C GLU A 134 10.02 17.67 -8.72
N ILE A 135 8.72 17.44 -8.62
CA ILE A 135 8.16 16.10 -8.62
C ILE A 135 7.79 15.67 -10.03
N ILE A 136 8.39 14.58 -10.48
CA ILE A 136 8.10 13.94 -11.77
C ILE A 136 7.26 12.69 -11.47
N LYS A 137 5.94 12.79 -11.66
CA LYS A 137 5.03 11.68 -11.43
C LYS A 137 5.16 10.63 -12.51
N LEU A 138 5.49 9.40 -12.12
CA LEU A 138 5.53 8.22 -12.99
C LEU A 138 4.59 7.15 -12.46
N TYR A 139 4.22 6.20 -13.31
CA TYR A 139 3.29 5.10 -12.97
C TYR A 139 3.98 3.74 -12.87
N GLY A 140 5.23 3.62 -13.33
CA GLY A 140 6.05 2.41 -13.30
C GLY A 140 7.48 2.68 -13.71
N SER A 141 8.36 1.69 -13.54
CA SER A 141 9.79 1.75 -13.91
C SER A 141 10.49 3.01 -13.37
N ILE A 142 10.19 3.35 -12.12
CA ILE A 142 10.69 4.56 -11.46
C ILE A 142 12.23 4.54 -11.40
N GLU A 143 12.81 3.34 -11.22
CA GLU A 143 14.25 3.09 -11.13
C GLU A 143 15.04 3.52 -12.38
N LEU A 144 14.38 3.63 -13.53
CA LEU A 144 15.04 4.08 -14.78
C LEU A 144 15.27 5.59 -14.79
N ALA A 145 14.48 6.37 -14.09
CA ALA A 145 14.51 7.83 -14.16
C ALA A 145 15.90 8.44 -13.88
N PRO A 146 16.63 8.04 -12.82
CA PRO A 146 17.99 8.55 -12.60
C PRO A 146 19.00 8.07 -13.64
N MET A 147 18.84 6.85 -14.16
CA MET A 147 19.76 6.26 -15.14
C MET A 147 19.76 7.02 -16.48
N VAL A 148 18.59 7.55 -16.88
CA VAL A 148 18.43 8.31 -18.12
C VAL A 148 18.51 9.84 -17.91
N GLY A 149 18.86 10.27 -16.70
CA GLY A 149 18.98 11.71 -16.36
C GLY A 149 17.66 12.46 -16.26
N LEU A 150 16.52 11.76 -16.16
CA LEU A 150 15.20 12.37 -15.99
C LEU A 150 15.04 12.94 -14.57
N ALA A 151 15.57 12.28 -13.56
CA ALA A 151 15.49 12.71 -12.16
C ALA A 151 16.82 12.51 -11.43
N ASP A 152 17.04 13.25 -10.36
CA ASP A 152 18.24 13.16 -9.52
C ASP A 152 18.03 12.11 -8.40
N ARG A 153 16.77 11.92 -7.99
CA ARG A 153 16.33 11.00 -6.94
C ARG A 153 15.09 10.24 -7.38
N ILE A 154 14.83 9.13 -6.69
CA ILE A 154 13.52 8.48 -6.73
C ILE A 154 12.95 8.36 -5.32
N VAL A 155 11.61 8.32 -5.24
CA VAL A 155 10.90 7.86 -4.05
C VAL A 155 9.99 6.71 -4.46
N ASP A 156 10.26 5.52 -3.93
CA ASP A 156 9.49 4.32 -4.25
C ASP A 156 9.47 3.33 -3.08
N LEU A 157 8.68 2.26 -3.22
CA LEU A 157 8.61 1.17 -2.26
C LEU A 157 9.84 0.27 -2.35
N VAL A 158 10.45 0.04 -1.21
CA VAL A 158 11.57 -0.89 -1.07
C VAL A 158 11.17 -2.00 -0.11
N SER A 159 11.09 -3.23 -0.61
CA SER A 159 10.89 -4.43 0.21
C SER A 159 12.25 -5.04 0.59
N THR A 160 12.92 -5.70 -0.36
CA THR A 160 14.22 -6.36 -0.15
C THR A 160 15.42 -5.53 -0.65
N GLY A 161 15.18 -4.48 -1.43
CA GLY A 161 16.22 -3.67 -2.06
C GLY A 161 16.88 -4.31 -3.30
N LYS A 162 16.43 -5.49 -3.75
CA LYS A 162 17.01 -6.17 -4.93
C LYS A 162 16.91 -5.32 -6.20
N THR A 163 15.76 -4.66 -6.43
CA THR A 163 15.54 -3.79 -7.59
C THR A 163 16.50 -2.60 -7.57
N LEU A 164 16.68 -1.94 -6.42
CA LEU A 164 17.63 -0.84 -6.30
C LEU A 164 19.05 -1.29 -6.68
N LYS A 165 19.50 -2.43 -6.12
CA LYS A 165 20.82 -2.98 -6.41
C LYS A 165 21.02 -3.35 -7.89
N ALA A 166 19.97 -3.89 -8.54
CA ALA A 166 20.03 -4.26 -9.95
C ALA A 166 20.19 -3.05 -10.90
N HIS A 167 19.83 -1.85 -10.44
CA HIS A 167 19.91 -0.59 -11.18
C HIS A 167 20.95 0.38 -10.62
N ASP A 168 21.91 -0.11 -9.83
CA ASP A 168 22.97 0.68 -9.18
C ASP A 168 22.44 1.86 -8.35
N LEU A 169 21.27 1.68 -7.76
CA LEU A 169 20.66 2.64 -6.85
C LEU A 169 20.97 2.28 -5.40
N VAL A 170 21.21 3.30 -4.59
CA VAL A 170 21.41 3.19 -3.14
C VAL A 170 20.30 3.92 -2.41
N GLU A 171 19.83 3.32 -1.33
CA GLU A 171 18.85 3.94 -0.44
C GLU A 171 19.52 5.04 0.37
N VAL A 172 19.01 6.27 0.26
CA VAL A 172 19.57 7.46 0.92
C VAL A 172 18.87 7.73 2.25
N ASP A 173 17.55 7.55 2.26
CA ASP A 173 16.74 7.78 3.47
C ASP A 173 15.43 6.97 3.43
N VAL A 174 14.85 6.70 4.60
CA VAL A 174 13.58 6.02 4.78
C VAL A 174 12.53 7.02 5.24
N ILE A 175 11.54 7.29 4.39
CA ILE A 175 10.43 8.22 4.69
C ILE A 175 9.45 7.60 5.69
N ALA A 176 9.01 6.38 5.39
CA ALA A 176 8.03 5.68 6.22
C ALA A 176 8.10 4.15 6.04
N ARG A 177 7.61 3.40 7.03
CA ARG A 177 7.37 1.96 6.92
C ARG A 177 5.91 1.72 6.60
N SER A 178 5.64 0.80 5.67
CA SER A 178 4.29 0.40 5.24
C SER A 178 4.07 -1.08 5.51
N THR A 179 2.88 -1.39 6.00
CA THR A 179 2.28 -2.73 6.10
C THR A 179 0.84 -2.65 5.61
N ALA A 180 0.24 -3.78 5.29
CA ALA A 180 -1.18 -3.81 4.93
C ALA A 180 -2.07 -3.42 6.12
N ARG A 181 -3.08 -2.63 5.82
CA ARG A 181 -4.09 -2.14 6.75
C ARG A 181 -5.46 -2.65 6.36
N LEU A 182 -6.25 -3.00 7.36
CA LEU A 182 -7.70 -3.10 7.18
C LEU A 182 -8.25 -1.69 7.28
N ILE A 183 -9.01 -1.29 6.25
CA ILE A 183 -9.79 -0.04 6.27
C ILE A 183 -11.27 -0.37 6.20
N VAL A 184 -12.11 0.51 6.75
CA VAL A 184 -13.56 0.30 6.86
C VAL A 184 -14.28 1.59 6.51
N ASN A 185 -15.38 1.47 5.75
CA ASN A 185 -16.28 2.56 5.48
C ASN A 185 -16.99 3.01 6.78
N ARG A 186 -17.01 4.31 7.06
CA ARG A 186 -17.56 4.86 8.31
C ARG A 186 -19.05 4.62 8.48
N ALA A 187 -19.83 4.71 7.39
CA ALA A 187 -21.27 4.44 7.42
C ALA A 187 -21.54 2.94 7.58
N SER A 188 -20.84 2.09 6.83
CA SER A 188 -20.93 0.63 6.97
C SER A 188 -20.60 0.16 8.38
N LEU A 189 -19.60 0.79 9.04
CA LEU A 189 -19.25 0.45 10.43
C LEU A 189 -20.42 0.69 11.39
N LYS A 190 -21.22 1.71 11.15
CA LYS A 190 -22.43 1.97 11.96
C LYS A 190 -23.55 1.00 11.60
N MET A 191 -23.83 0.81 10.30
CA MET A 191 -24.96 -0.01 9.84
C MET A 191 -24.74 -1.51 10.02
N LYS A 192 -23.50 -1.99 9.88
CA LYS A 192 -23.11 -3.41 9.95
C LYS A 192 -22.15 -3.68 11.12
N HIS A 193 -22.36 -2.95 12.23
CA HIS A 193 -21.43 -2.91 13.37
C HIS A 193 -21.01 -4.31 13.85
N GLY A 194 -21.95 -5.21 14.13
CA GLY A 194 -21.66 -6.55 14.63
C GLY A 194 -20.79 -7.38 13.68
N SER A 195 -21.12 -7.38 12.38
CA SER A 195 -20.36 -8.15 11.38
C SER A 195 -18.95 -7.59 11.16
N LEU A 196 -18.80 -6.26 11.14
CA LEU A 196 -17.49 -5.62 10.93
C LEU A 196 -16.61 -5.71 12.19
N THR A 197 -17.18 -5.62 13.37
CA THR A 197 -16.46 -5.83 14.63
C THR A 197 -15.96 -7.28 14.74
N ASP A 198 -16.80 -8.28 14.42
CA ASP A 198 -16.39 -9.69 14.40
C ASP A 198 -15.25 -9.91 13.38
N LEU A 199 -15.37 -9.33 12.18
CA LEU A 199 -14.29 -9.36 11.17
C LEU A 199 -12.97 -8.81 11.73
N ILE A 200 -12.99 -7.61 12.31
CA ILE A 200 -11.80 -6.96 12.88
C ILE A 200 -11.16 -7.84 13.96
N GLU A 201 -11.97 -8.36 14.91
CA GLU A 201 -11.44 -9.19 16.00
C GLU A 201 -10.87 -10.53 15.52
N ARG A 202 -11.51 -11.20 14.55
CA ARG A 202 -10.98 -12.45 13.97
C ARG A 202 -9.68 -12.20 13.20
N LEU A 203 -9.61 -11.16 12.39
CA LEU A 203 -8.37 -10.79 11.68
C LEU A 203 -7.25 -10.43 12.67
N LYS A 204 -7.58 -9.72 13.77
CA LYS A 204 -6.63 -9.38 14.82
C LYS A 204 -6.02 -10.62 15.49
N ARG A 205 -6.79 -11.68 15.70
CA ARG A 205 -6.32 -12.96 16.24
C ARG A 205 -5.48 -13.75 15.24
N GLY A 206 -5.87 -13.73 13.96
CA GLY A 206 -5.21 -14.47 12.86
C GLY A 206 -3.91 -13.84 12.34
N ARG A 207 -3.62 -12.57 12.67
CA ARG A 207 -2.45 -11.86 12.13
C ARG A 207 -1.12 -12.42 12.68
N PRO A 208 -0.02 -12.34 11.91
CA PRO A 208 1.29 -12.75 12.39
C PRO A 208 1.66 -12.00 13.68
N ARG A 209 2.19 -12.74 14.67
CA ARG A 209 2.82 -12.11 15.82
C ARG A 209 4.11 -11.43 15.34
N ARG A 210 4.46 -10.25 15.87
CA ARG A 210 5.79 -9.66 15.58
C ARG A 210 6.84 -10.71 15.91
N ALA A 211 7.69 -11.04 14.94
CA ALA A 211 9.00 -11.63 15.31
C ALA A 211 9.70 -10.60 16.19
N ARG A 212 10.11 -11.05 17.37
CA ARG A 212 10.89 -10.24 18.31
C ARG A 212 12.25 -9.91 17.72
#